data_1cca8bb6fbda876dfb286c3a05fbf17f
#
_entry.id   1cca8bb6fbda876dfb286c3a05fbf17f
#
_cell.length_a   1.000
_cell.length_b   1.000
_cell.length_c   1.000
_cell.angle_alpha   90.00
_cell.angle_beta   90.00
_cell.angle_gamma   90.00
#
_symmetry.space_group_name_H-M   'P 1'
#
loop_
_entity.id
_entity.type
_entity.pdbx_description
1 polymer ?
#
loop_
_entity_poly.entity_id
_entity_poly.type
_entity_poly.pdbx_seq_one_letter_code
_entity_poly.pdbx_strand_id
1 'polypeptide(L)'
;MVIVNLTTTSERLELCSATVWSLIHQSCLPDKIFLWISRDAYMADKGIFAIPSWVDEINSLYDILNIKYTDNTGPYRKIFPMLKEASDKDVLVYADDDVIYSSNWLELLLTSFYASEEKYAVASRIRLMNRNLFGYYQSYNRYPLANICSVYSDDFIITGVGGCVIKKKMINDKFINDISYLEVAPKQMIYG
;
A
#
# COMPACT_ATOMS: atom_id res chain seq x y z
N MET A 1 9.46 -13.87 0.37
CA MET A 1 9.17 -13.16 1.64
C MET A 1 7.84 -12.45 1.51
N VAL A 2 7.11 -12.27 2.63
CA VAL A 2 5.93 -11.39 2.72
C VAL A 2 6.39 -10.04 3.26
N ILE A 3 6.24 -8.98 2.47
CA ILE A 3 6.79 -7.67 2.77
C ILE A 3 5.65 -6.65 2.80
N VAL A 4 5.39 -6.07 3.97
CA VAL A 4 4.42 -4.98 4.11
C VAL A 4 5.10 -3.64 3.86
N ASN A 5 4.49 -2.80 3.05
CA ASN A 5 5.00 -1.50 2.65
C ASN A 5 4.00 -0.40 3.00
N LEU A 6 4.46 0.64 3.63
CA LEU A 6 3.68 1.84 3.91
C LEU A 6 4.55 3.10 3.73
N THR A 7 3.91 4.24 3.65
CA THR A 7 4.56 5.55 3.64
C THR A 7 3.79 6.50 4.53
N THR A 8 4.49 7.47 5.11
CA THR A 8 3.86 8.50 5.95
C THR A 8 4.40 9.88 5.60
N THR A 9 3.78 10.91 6.13
CA THR A 9 4.23 12.30 6.04
C THR A 9 4.77 12.77 7.38
N SER A 10 5.52 13.89 7.35
CA SER A 10 6.08 14.49 8.56
C SER A 10 5.02 14.80 9.63
N GLU A 11 3.80 15.16 9.23
CA GLU A 11 2.72 15.48 10.17
C GLU A 11 2.02 14.25 10.76
N ARG A 12 2.12 13.10 10.07
CA ARG A 12 1.48 11.84 10.48
C ARG A 12 2.44 10.81 11.07
N LEU A 13 3.73 11.14 11.13
CA LEU A 13 4.80 10.21 11.54
C LEU A 13 4.53 9.58 12.92
N GLU A 14 4.07 10.37 13.89
CA GLU A 14 3.74 9.84 15.23
C GLU A 14 2.48 8.95 15.20
N LEU A 15 1.46 9.31 14.43
CA LEU A 15 0.25 8.51 14.29
C LEU A 15 0.53 7.18 13.57
N CYS A 16 1.48 7.16 12.65
CA CYS A 16 1.92 5.97 11.93
C CYS A 16 2.40 4.85 12.89
N SER A 17 2.91 5.21 14.08
CA SER A 17 3.31 4.24 15.11
C SER A 17 2.17 3.29 15.48
N ALA A 18 0.94 3.78 15.60
CA ALA A 18 -0.23 2.95 15.91
C ALA A 18 -0.57 1.98 14.78
N THR A 19 -0.42 2.39 13.53
CA THR A 19 -0.56 1.49 12.38
C THR A 19 0.51 0.40 12.41
N VAL A 20 1.78 0.78 12.56
CA VAL A 20 2.89 -0.19 12.64
C VAL A 20 2.70 -1.14 13.81
N TRP A 21 2.24 -0.64 14.96
CA TRP A 21 1.89 -1.48 16.10
C TRP A 21 0.85 -2.53 15.74
N SER A 22 -0.20 -2.18 14.99
CA SER A 22 -1.20 -3.14 14.54
C SER A 22 -0.64 -4.18 13.54
N LEU A 23 0.38 -3.80 12.76
CA LEU A 23 1.03 -4.70 11.80
C LEU A 23 1.96 -5.72 12.45
N ILE A 24 2.61 -5.39 13.56
CA ILE A 24 3.44 -6.34 14.32
C ILE A 24 2.62 -7.25 15.24
N HIS A 25 1.32 -7.00 15.37
CA HIS A 25 0.39 -7.82 16.16
C HIS A 25 -0.58 -8.62 15.28
N GLN A 26 -0.18 -8.92 14.05
CA GLN A 26 -0.95 -9.80 13.18
C GLN A 26 -0.85 -11.26 13.60
N SER A 27 -1.92 -12.06 13.38
CA SER A 27 -1.91 -13.52 13.58
C SER A 27 -0.89 -14.23 12.68
N CYS A 28 -0.63 -13.64 11.50
CA CYS A 28 0.43 -14.04 10.60
C CYS A 28 1.37 -12.85 10.43
N LEU A 29 2.58 -12.93 11.03
CA LEU A 29 3.54 -11.83 10.93
C LEU A 29 4.14 -11.74 9.52
N PRO A 30 4.35 -10.51 8.99
CA PRO A 30 5.14 -10.33 7.79
C PRO A 30 6.63 -10.62 8.07
N ASP A 31 7.37 -10.98 7.04
CA ASP A 31 8.84 -11.14 7.15
C ASP A 31 9.53 -9.80 7.37
N LYS A 32 8.99 -8.73 6.76
CA LYS A 32 9.50 -7.35 6.87
C LYS A 32 8.38 -6.33 6.73
N ILE A 33 8.56 -5.20 7.39
CA ILE A 33 7.76 -3.99 7.20
C ILE A 33 8.71 -2.89 6.74
N PHE A 34 8.44 -2.26 5.59
CA PHE A 34 9.16 -1.09 5.11
C PHE A 34 8.30 0.16 5.27
N LEU A 35 8.80 1.11 6.05
CA LEU A 35 8.25 2.46 6.10
C LEU A 35 9.11 3.36 5.21
N TRP A 36 8.54 3.73 4.07
CA TRP A 36 9.16 4.60 3.07
C TRP A 36 8.91 6.06 3.41
N ILE A 37 9.96 6.82 3.64
CA ILE A 37 9.92 8.23 3.98
C ILE A 37 10.81 9.05 3.04
N SER A 38 10.67 10.36 3.04
CA SER A 38 11.54 11.26 2.27
C SER A 38 12.01 12.42 3.10
N ARG A 39 13.18 12.95 2.74
CA ARG A 39 13.69 14.23 3.24
C ARG A 39 13.15 15.42 2.44
N ASP A 40 12.70 15.18 1.23
CA ASP A 40 12.18 16.22 0.35
C ASP A 40 10.76 16.61 0.72
N ALA A 41 10.48 17.89 0.66
CA ALA A 41 9.11 18.39 0.82
C ALA A 41 8.32 18.16 -0.47
N TYR A 42 7.08 17.64 -0.34
CA TYR A 42 6.15 17.50 -1.46
C TYR A 42 4.72 17.47 -0.96
N MET A 43 3.84 18.24 -1.54
CA MET A 43 2.45 18.41 -1.13
C MET A 43 2.36 18.87 0.34
N ALA A 44 1.69 18.11 1.22
CA ALA A 44 1.58 18.38 2.65
C ALA A 44 2.77 17.85 3.47
N ASP A 45 3.64 17.05 2.88
CA ASP A 45 4.82 16.50 3.55
C ASP A 45 5.96 17.54 3.56
N LYS A 46 6.49 17.85 4.75
CA LYS A 46 7.62 18.79 4.93
C LYS A 46 8.98 18.09 4.90
N GLY A 47 8.99 16.78 4.70
CA GLY A 47 10.16 15.93 4.81
C GLY A 47 10.41 15.44 6.24
N ILE A 48 11.05 14.29 6.37
CA ILE A 48 11.35 13.62 7.63
C ILE A 48 12.87 13.47 7.71
N PHE A 49 13.49 14.13 8.71
CA PHE A 49 14.96 14.15 8.87
C PHE A 49 15.45 13.30 10.03
N ALA A 50 14.59 13.04 11.01
CA ALA A 50 14.91 12.24 12.18
C ALA A 50 13.97 11.03 12.27
N ILE A 51 14.52 9.91 12.67
CA ILE A 51 13.74 8.69 12.95
C ILE A 51 13.25 8.80 14.40
N PRO A 52 11.94 8.63 14.65
CA PRO A 52 11.39 8.74 15.99
C PRO A 52 11.77 7.52 16.86
N SER A 53 11.82 7.70 18.18
CA SER A 53 12.23 6.66 19.13
C SER A 53 11.34 5.41 19.12
N TRP A 54 10.06 5.57 18.77
CA TRP A 54 9.13 4.44 18.71
C TRP A 54 9.55 3.36 17.69
N VAL A 55 10.42 3.70 16.71
CA VAL A 55 10.96 2.71 15.75
C VAL A 55 11.87 1.72 16.48
N ASP A 56 12.75 2.22 17.36
CA ASP A 56 13.64 1.36 18.15
C ASP A 56 12.84 0.55 19.19
N GLU A 57 11.81 1.16 19.78
CA GLU A 57 10.89 0.48 20.70
C GLU A 57 10.19 -0.70 20.03
N ILE A 58 9.65 -0.50 18.82
CA ILE A 58 9.02 -1.56 18.04
C ILE A 58 10.02 -2.65 17.66
N ASN A 59 11.21 -2.28 17.17
CA ASN A 59 12.23 -3.25 16.78
C ASN A 59 12.83 -4.01 17.97
N SER A 60 12.72 -3.48 19.19
CA SER A 60 13.06 -4.25 20.39
C SER A 60 12.13 -5.45 20.63
N LEU A 61 10.91 -5.41 20.10
CA LEU A 61 9.94 -6.50 20.18
C LEU A 61 10.09 -7.47 19.00
N TYR A 62 10.15 -6.91 17.78
CA TYR A 62 10.26 -7.66 16.53
C TYR A 62 11.16 -6.86 15.58
N ASP A 63 12.32 -7.39 15.25
CA ASP A 63 13.30 -6.75 14.33
C ASP A 63 12.88 -6.91 12.86
N ILE A 64 11.69 -6.38 12.52
CA ILE A 64 11.11 -6.47 11.18
C ILE A 64 10.80 -5.12 10.54
N LEU A 65 10.80 -4.02 11.31
CA LEU A 65 10.52 -2.67 10.81
C LEU A 65 11.80 -2.03 10.24
N ASN A 66 11.74 -1.67 8.98
CA ASN A 66 12.84 -1.04 8.26
C ASN A 66 12.45 0.33 7.74
N ILE A 67 13.20 1.35 8.10
CA ILE A 67 12.99 2.70 7.58
C ILE A 67 13.83 2.87 6.31
N LYS A 68 13.19 3.29 5.23
CA LYS A 68 13.84 3.54 3.93
C LYS A 68 13.58 4.96 3.44
N TYR A 69 14.65 5.63 3.05
CA TYR A 69 14.56 6.95 2.40
C TYR A 69 14.46 6.79 0.89
N THR A 70 13.58 7.58 0.27
CA THR A 70 13.38 7.64 -1.19
C THR A 70 12.96 9.05 -1.60
N ASP A 71 12.99 9.34 -2.89
CA ASP A 71 12.46 10.57 -3.48
C ASP A 71 10.98 10.75 -3.11
N ASN A 72 10.56 12.00 -2.92
CA ASN A 72 9.18 12.27 -2.53
C ASN A 72 8.21 12.20 -3.72
N THR A 73 7.67 11.04 -3.96
CA THR A 73 6.62 10.79 -4.95
C THR A 73 5.22 10.73 -4.32
N GLY A 74 5.05 11.35 -3.14
CA GLY A 74 3.79 11.32 -2.39
C GLY A 74 3.38 9.90 -1.99
N PRO A 75 2.09 9.55 -2.10
CA PRO A 75 1.59 8.25 -1.66
C PRO A 75 2.13 7.06 -2.47
N TYR A 76 2.71 7.29 -3.64
CA TYR A 76 3.33 6.23 -4.47
C TYR A 76 4.59 5.63 -3.84
N ARG A 77 5.20 6.31 -2.85
CA ARG A 77 6.34 5.79 -2.09
C ARG A 77 6.09 4.43 -1.45
N LYS A 78 4.86 4.09 -1.09
CA LYS A 78 4.53 2.78 -0.50
C LYS A 78 4.61 1.61 -1.48
N ILE A 79 4.72 1.85 -2.79
CA ILE A 79 4.68 0.80 -3.82
C ILE A 79 5.92 0.81 -4.69
N PHE A 80 6.18 1.92 -5.41
CA PHE A 80 7.17 1.94 -6.49
C PHE A 80 8.62 1.68 -6.05
N PRO A 81 9.11 2.21 -4.94
CA PRO A 81 10.46 1.88 -4.49
C PRO A 81 10.64 0.38 -4.25
N MET A 82 9.66 -0.25 -3.59
CA MET A 82 9.71 -1.68 -3.32
C MET A 82 9.60 -2.52 -4.60
N LEU A 83 8.80 -2.12 -5.58
CA LEU A 83 8.73 -2.82 -6.87
C LEU A 83 10.07 -2.84 -7.62
N LYS A 84 10.91 -1.81 -7.43
CA LYS A 84 12.27 -1.78 -8.00
C LYS A 84 13.22 -2.74 -7.29
N GLU A 85 13.10 -2.86 -5.96
CA GLU A 85 13.99 -3.69 -5.12
C GLU A 85 13.56 -5.16 -5.03
N ALA A 86 12.25 -5.45 -5.14
CA ALA A 86 11.68 -6.77 -4.92
C ALA A 86 12.10 -7.80 -5.97
N SER A 87 12.23 -9.04 -5.54
CA SER A 87 12.33 -10.20 -6.43
C SER A 87 10.93 -10.70 -6.85
N ASP A 88 10.87 -11.48 -7.93
CA ASP A 88 9.62 -12.09 -8.40
C ASP A 88 9.01 -13.10 -7.41
N LYS A 89 9.80 -13.57 -6.44
CA LYS A 89 9.35 -14.49 -5.39
C LYS A 89 8.69 -13.77 -4.22
N ASP A 90 8.93 -12.47 -4.06
CA ASP A 90 8.41 -11.71 -2.94
C ASP A 90 6.90 -11.43 -3.13
N VAL A 91 6.18 -11.51 -2.03
CA VAL A 91 4.78 -11.12 -1.93
C VAL A 91 4.75 -9.73 -1.30
N LEU A 92 4.26 -8.76 -2.04
CA LEU A 92 4.24 -7.38 -1.63
C LEU A 92 2.84 -7.01 -1.13
N VAL A 93 2.78 -6.47 0.06
CA VAL A 93 1.55 -5.95 0.65
C VAL A 93 1.74 -4.47 0.88
N TYR A 94 0.81 -3.63 0.44
CA TYR A 94 0.84 -2.24 0.81
C TYR A 94 -0.32 -1.88 1.74
N ALA A 95 -0.03 -0.97 2.68
CA ALA A 95 -0.92 -0.51 3.72
C ALA A 95 -0.90 1.02 3.78
N ASP A 96 -1.94 1.61 4.34
CA ASP A 96 -1.97 3.04 4.67
C ASP A 96 -1.45 3.27 6.10
N ASP A 97 -0.95 4.46 6.39
CA ASP A 97 -0.29 4.82 7.65
C ASP A 97 -1.24 5.33 8.74
N ASP A 98 -2.53 5.42 8.45
CA ASP A 98 -3.59 5.96 9.31
C ASP A 98 -4.71 4.95 9.60
N VAL A 99 -4.41 3.66 9.47
CA VAL A 99 -5.35 2.56 9.68
C VAL A 99 -4.85 1.62 10.78
N ILE A 100 -5.71 1.29 11.72
CA ILE A 100 -5.49 0.19 12.67
C ILE A 100 -6.06 -1.08 12.05
N TYR A 101 -5.18 -1.98 11.65
CA TYR A 101 -5.55 -3.25 11.03
C TYR A 101 -5.98 -4.27 12.07
N SER A 102 -7.04 -5.05 11.79
CA SER A 102 -7.43 -6.17 12.64
C SER A 102 -6.33 -7.23 12.67
N SER A 103 -6.25 -7.99 13.76
CA SER A 103 -5.19 -8.99 13.98
C SER A 103 -5.11 -10.08 12.90
N ASN A 104 -6.18 -10.32 12.16
CA ASN A 104 -6.24 -11.33 11.09
C ASN A 104 -6.21 -10.71 9.67
N TRP A 105 -5.97 -9.39 9.55
CA TRP A 105 -6.02 -8.69 8.27
C TRP A 105 -5.03 -9.27 7.24
N LEU A 106 -3.78 -9.45 7.64
CA LEU A 106 -2.74 -9.98 6.73
C LEU A 106 -3.02 -11.44 6.36
N GLU A 107 -3.45 -12.24 7.32
CA GLU A 107 -3.81 -13.64 7.10
C GLU A 107 -4.95 -13.79 6.09
N LEU A 108 -6.01 -12.98 6.18
CA LEU A 108 -7.13 -13.01 5.25
C LEU A 108 -6.72 -12.62 3.84
N LEU A 109 -5.89 -11.59 3.70
CA LEU A 109 -5.36 -11.16 2.41
C LEU A 109 -4.50 -12.26 1.77
N LEU A 110 -3.56 -12.83 2.53
CA LEU A 110 -2.67 -13.88 2.06
C LEU A 110 -3.41 -15.17 1.73
N THR A 111 -4.40 -15.56 2.54
CA THR A 111 -5.24 -16.74 2.27
C THR A 111 -5.96 -16.60 0.93
N SER A 112 -6.57 -15.44 0.66
CA SER A 112 -7.24 -15.17 -0.60
C SER A 112 -6.24 -15.14 -1.78
N PHE A 113 -5.06 -14.56 -1.55
CA PHE A 113 -4.01 -14.47 -2.56
C PHE A 113 -3.48 -15.86 -2.97
N TYR A 114 -3.17 -16.71 -2.01
CA TYR A 114 -2.71 -18.08 -2.29
C TYR A 114 -3.81 -18.98 -2.84
N ALA A 115 -5.07 -18.78 -2.41
CA ALA A 115 -6.21 -19.49 -2.99
C ALA A 115 -6.41 -19.18 -4.47
N SER A 116 -5.98 -17.99 -4.95
CA SER A 116 -5.95 -17.62 -6.37
C SER A 116 -4.71 -18.16 -7.12
N GLU A 117 -3.89 -19.01 -6.49
CA GLU A 117 -2.61 -19.48 -7.02
C GLU A 117 -1.67 -18.31 -7.40
N GLU A 118 -1.76 -17.20 -6.65
CA GLU A 118 -0.98 -15.98 -6.89
C GLU A 118 -1.18 -15.38 -8.30
N LYS A 119 -2.34 -15.59 -8.90
CA LYS A 119 -2.65 -15.11 -10.27
C LYS A 119 -3.17 -13.68 -10.29
N TYR A 120 -3.81 -13.23 -9.21
CA TYR A 120 -4.49 -11.95 -9.14
C TYR A 120 -4.01 -11.09 -7.98
N ALA A 121 -4.06 -9.77 -8.15
CA ALA A 121 -3.94 -8.85 -7.03
C ALA A 121 -5.17 -9.02 -6.11
N VAL A 122 -4.95 -9.02 -4.78
CA VAL A 122 -6.02 -9.16 -3.79
C VAL A 122 -6.06 -7.92 -2.91
N ALA A 123 -7.23 -7.32 -2.81
CA ALA A 123 -7.44 -6.17 -1.95
C ALA A 123 -8.73 -6.34 -1.13
N SER A 124 -8.70 -5.87 0.12
CA SER A 124 -9.87 -5.98 1.00
C SER A 124 -10.94 -4.91 0.71
N ARG A 125 -10.60 -3.88 -0.05
CA ARG A 125 -11.52 -2.81 -0.42
C ARG A 125 -11.32 -2.35 -1.86
N ILE A 126 -12.36 -2.53 -2.68
CA ILE A 126 -12.36 -2.15 -4.09
C ILE A 126 -13.63 -1.37 -4.45
N ARG A 127 -13.53 -0.54 -5.48
CA ARG A 127 -14.68 0.11 -6.12
C ARG A 127 -14.85 -0.43 -7.52
N LEU A 128 -16.09 -0.71 -7.90
CA LEU A 128 -16.45 -1.18 -9.24
C LEU A 128 -16.56 0.00 -10.19
N MET A 129 -15.79 -0.01 -11.28
CA MET A 129 -15.85 1.05 -12.29
C MET A 129 -17.12 0.93 -13.11
N ASN A 130 -17.97 1.94 -13.04
CA ASN A 130 -19.22 2.01 -13.81
C ASN A 130 -19.02 2.84 -15.07
N ARG A 131 -19.70 2.40 -16.15
CA ARG A 131 -19.81 3.14 -17.40
C ARG A 131 -21.18 3.79 -17.54
N ASN A 132 -21.24 4.90 -18.25
CA ASN A 132 -22.52 5.52 -18.62
C ASN A 132 -23.14 4.81 -19.83
N LEU A 133 -24.33 5.26 -20.24
CA LEU A 133 -25.06 4.68 -21.39
C LEU A 133 -24.29 4.75 -22.72
N PHE A 134 -23.27 5.62 -22.83
CA PHE A 134 -22.44 5.78 -24.01
C PHE A 134 -21.13 4.97 -23.91
N GLY A 135 -20.95 4.15 -22.85
CA GLY A 135 -19.74 3.33 -22.66
C GLY A 135 -18.56 4.04 -22.02
N TYR A 136 -18.64 5.33 -21.66
CA TYR A 136 -17.56 6.07 -21.00
C TYR A 136 -17.57 5.84 -19.49
N TYR A 137 -16.39 5.70 -18.89
CA TYR A 137 -16.26 5.62 -17.46
C TYR A 137 -16.82 6.86 -16.76
N GLN A 138 -17.50 6.64 -15.67
CA GLN A 138 -18.02 7.70 -14.83
C GLN A 138 -16.92 8.27 -13.91
N SER A 139 -17.22 9.30 -13.14
CA SER A 139 -16.31 9.82 -12.14
C SER A 139 -16.17 8.85 -10.95
N TYR A 140 -15.02 8.87 -10.28
CA TYR A 140 -14.69 8.03 -9.13
C TYR A 140 -15.77 8.00 -8.05
N ASN A 141 -16.40 9.15 -7.76
CA ASN A 141 -17.45 9.25 -6.73
C ASN A 141 -18.73 8.45 -7.05
N ARG A 142 -18.89 8.01 -8.30
CA ARG A 142 -20.01 7.18 -8.74
C ARG A 142 -19.69 5.68 -8.74
N TYR A 143 -18.48 5.30 -8.38
CA TYR A 143 -18.12 3.89 -8.29
C TYR A 143 -18.52 3.31 -6.95
N PRO A 144 -19.47 2.36 -6.91
CA PRO A 144 -19.87 1.72 -5.66
C PRO A 144 -18.72 0.87 -5.07
N LEU A 145 -18.72 0.75 -3.76
CA LEU A 145 -17.90 -0.26 -3.10
C LEU A 145 -18.44 -1.65 -3.47
N ALA A 146 -17.52 -2.59 -3.74
CA ALA A 146 -17.90 -3.97 -3.91
C ALA A 146 -18.25 -4.57 -2.53
N ASN A 147 -19.50 -5.02 -2.40
CA ASN A 147 -20.01 -5.65 -1.17
C ASN A 147 -20.04 -7.19 -1.28
N ILE A 148 -19.34 -7.74 -2.27
CA ILE A 148 -19.37 -9.17 -2.57
C ILE A 148 -17.95 -9.72 -2.36
N CYS A 149 -17.83 -10.80 -1.60
CA CYS A 149 -16.59 -11.54 -1.49
C CYS A 149 -16.25 -12.21 -2.82
N SER A 150 -14.97 -12.22 -3.20
CA SER A 150 -14.45 -12.92 -4.38
C SER A 150 -14.99 -12.40 -5.72
N VAL A 151 -14.94 -11.08 -5.91
CA VAL A 151 -15.18 -10.46 -7.23
C VAL A 151 -13.90 -10.50 -8.05
N TYR A 152 -13.98 -11.09 -9.24
CA TYR A 152 -12.91 -11.07 -10.24
C TYR A 152 -13.35 -10.17 -11.39
N SER A 153 -12.63 -9.10 -11.65
CA SER A 153 -12.91 -8.16 -12.75
C SER A 153 -11.69 -7.31 -13.05
N ASP A 154 -11.55 -6.89 -14.29
CA ASP A 154 -10.56 -5.90 -14.71
C ASP A 154 -11.07 -4.46 -14.54
N ASP A 155 -12.37 -4.29 -14.29
CA ASP A 155 -13.05 -2.99 -14.18
C ASP A 155 -13.24 -2.59 -12.70
N PHE A 156 -12.13 -2.51 -11.91
CA PHE A 156 -12.22 -1.96 -10.56
C PHE A 156 -10.98 -1.17 -10.14
N ILE A 157 -11.16 -0.35 -9.14
CA ILE A 157 -10.11 0.43 -8.50
C ILE A 157 -9.88 -0.11 -7.08
N ILE A 158 -8.65 -0.46 -6.78
CA ILE A 158 -8.22 -0.79 -5.43
C ILE A 158 -8.11 0.51 -4.63
N THR A 159 -8.78 0.56 -3.47
CA THR A 159 -8.62 1.67 -2.53
C THR A 159 -7.57 1.29 -1.48
N GLY A 160 -6.63 2.22 -1.19
CA GLY A 160 -5.48 1.94 -0.33
C GLY A 160 -5.82 1.50 1.10
N VAL A 161 -6.87 2.08 1.67
CA VAL A 161 -7.31 1.89 3.07
C VAL A 161 -7.42 0.42 3.52
N GLY A 162 -7.82 -0.47 2.63
CA GLY A 162 -7.97 -1.88 2.97
C GLY A 162 -6.68 -2.71 2.85
N GLY A 163 -5.65 -2.15 2.24
CA GLY A 163 -4.47 -2.89 1.83
C GLY A 163 -4.65 -3.74 0.57
N CYS A 164 -3.54 -4.11 -0.03
CA CYS A 164 -3.53 -4.94 -1.23
C CYS A 164 -2.29 -5.81 -1.28
N VAL A 165 -2.46 -7.03 -1.76
CA VAL A 165 -1.38 -8.00 -2.03
C VAL A 165 -1.14 -8.10 -3.53
N ILE A 166 0.11 -7.97 -3.92
CA ILE A 166 0.57 -8.10 -5.31
C ILE A 166 1.91 -8.82 -5.40
N LYS A 167 2.29 -9.20 -6.60
CA LYS A 167 3.68 -9.54 -6.96
C LYS A 167 4.22 -8.57 -8.01
N LYS A 168 5.52 -8.38 -8.02
CA LYS A 168 6.21 -7.52 -9.00
C LYS A 168 5.79 -7.86 -10.43
N LYS A 169 5.73 -9.15 -10.80
CA LYS A 169 5.34 -9.62 -12.13
C LYS A 169 3.93 -9.20 -12.59
N MET A 170 3.08 -8.74 -11.67
CA MET A 170 1.72 -8.23 -11.99
C MET A 170 1.73 -6.80 -12.50
N ILE A 171 2.84 -6.09 -12.33
CA ILE A 171 3.00 -4.70 -12.75
C ILE A 171 3.98 -4.66 -13.92
N ASN A 172 3.60 -3.99 -15.00
CA ASN A 172 4.49 -3.84 -16.16
C ASN A 172 5.69 -2.95 -15.80
N ASP A 173 6.89 -3.38 -16.13
CA ASP A 173 8.15 -2.66 -15.86
C ASP A 173 8.16 -1.22 -16.40
N LYS A 174 7.45 -0.95 -17.49
CA LYS A 174 7.30 0.42 -18.01
C LYS A 174 6.64 1.34 -16.99
N PHE A 175 5.62 0.86 -16.26
CA PHE A 175 4.94 1.66 -15.24
C PHE A 175 5.78 1.86 -13.99
N ILE A 176 6.65 0.91 -13.64
CA ILE A 176 7.53 1.02 -12.47
C ILE A 176 8.57 2.15 -12.67
N ASN A 177 9.02 2.34 -13.91
CA ASN A 177 10.07 3.30 -14.26
C ASN A 177 9.55 4.63 -14.84
N ASP A 178 8.31 4.67 -15.26
CA ASP A 178 7.67 5.87 -15.78
C ASP A 178 7.17 6.74 -14.62
N ILE A 179 7.70 7.95 -14.50
CA ILE A 179 7.31 8.93 -13.48
C ILE A 179 6.21 9.89 -13.94
N SER A 180 5.71 9.73 -15.15
CA SER A 180 4.66 10.62 -15.72
C SER A 180 3.36 10.60 -14.92
N TYR A 181 3.11 9.53 -14.11
CA TYR A 181 1.98 9.47 -13.19
C TYR A 181 1.97 10.62 -12.17
N LEU A 182 3.14 11.17 -11.82
CA LEU A 182 3.23 12.32 -10.91
C LEU A 182 2.61 13.58 -11.52
N GLU A 183 2.67 13.73 -12.83
CA GLU A 183 2.08 14.87 -13.56
C GLU A 183 0.58 14.67 -13.77
N VAL A 184 0.17 13.45 -14.13
CA VAL A 184 -1.22 13.13 -14.50
C VAL A 184 -2.12 12.91 -13.28
N ALA A 185 -1.61 12.26 -12.24
CA ALA A 185 -2.39 11.84 -11.08
C ALA A 185 -1.66 12.07 -9.74
N PRO A 186 -1.12 13.27 -9.48
CA PRO A 186 -0.29 13.52 -8.29
C PRO A 186 -1.04 13.32 -6.96
N LYS A 187 -2.36 13.39 -6.98
CA LYS A 187 -3.22 13.36 -5.77
C LYS A 187 -4.17 12.15 -5.69
N GLN A 188 -4.19 11.27 -6.68
CA GLN A 188 -5.22 10.22 -6.73
C GLN A 188 -5.18 9.22 -5.57
N MET A 189 -4.02 9.02 -4.94
CA MET A 189 -3.92 8.15 -3.78
C MET A 189 -4.23 8.85 -2.44
N ILE A 190 -4.43 10.17 -2.41
CA ILE A 190 -4.68 10.95 -1.18
C ILE A 190 -6.17 10.93 -0.80
N TYR A 191 -7.05 10.65 -1.75
CA TYR A 191 -8.51 10.69 -1.57
C TYR A 191 -9.19 9.31 -1.74
N GLY A 192 -8.39 8.23 -1.57
CA GLY A 192 -8.92 6.87 -1.60
C GLY A 192 -9.55 6.45 -0.29
#